data_bbcc8339a2ccce6be714722093b95999
#
_entry.id   bbcc8339a2ccce6be714722093b95999
#
_cell.length_a   1.000
_cell.length_b   1.000
_cell.length_c   1.000
_cell.angle_alpha   90.00
_cell.angle_beta   90.00
_cell.angle_gamma   90.00
#
_symmetry.space_group_name_H-M   'P 1'
#
loop_
_entity.id
_entity.type
_entity.pdbx_description
1 polymer ?
#
loop_
_entity_poly.entity_id
_entity_poly.type
_entity_poly.pdbx_seq_one_letter_code
_entity_poly.pdbx_strand_id
1 'polypeptide(L)'
;FAHGAMKALACDMMKIANDVRWLASGPRNGLGEITIPENEPGSSIMPGKVNPTQCEQVTMVAVQVMANDVAVSMSASQGNFELNVFMPVCIYNFLQSARLLSDSIDSFNRNCAVGIDANRQKMHHSLHNSLMLVTALSPYIGYENAARTAKLAFAENISLKQACITLGFITA
;
A
#
# COMPACT_ATOMS: atom_id res chain seq x y z
N PHE A 1 2.39 -20.03 18.47
CA PHE A 1 2.00 -18.69 18.90
C PHE A 1 3.03 -17.63 18.46
N ALA A 2 4.29 -17.71 18.86
CA ALA A 2 5.31 -16.71 18.56
C ALA A 2 5.52 -16.51 17.04
N HIS A 3 5.54 -17.59 16.25
CA HIS A 3 5.65 -17.48 14.79
C HIS A 3 4.40 -16.84 14.16
N GLY A 4 3.21 -17.09 14.71
CA GLY A 4 1.98 -16.43 14.29
C GLY A 4 2.03 -14.91 14.42
N ALA A 5 2.73 -14.37 15.42
CA ALA A 5 2.96 -12.93 15.55
C ALA A 5 3.88 -12.40 14.42
N MET A 6 4.93 -13.16 14.06
CA MET A 6 5.77 -12.81 12.90
C MET A 6 4.98 -12.84 11.57
N LYS A 7 4.06 -13.81 11.42
CA LYS A 7 3.16 -13.84 10.26
C LYS A 7 2.26 -12.61 10.21
N ALA A 8 1.68 -12.19 11.32
CA ALA A 8 0.86 -10.97 11.37
C ALA A 8 1.68 -9.75 10.93
N LEU A 9 2.89 -9.59 11.47
CA LEU A 9 3.82 -8.53 11.03
C LEU A 9 4.13 -8.62 9.53
N ALA A 10 4.36 -9.81 9.00
CA ALA A 10 4.60 -10.01 7.56
C ALA A 10 3.39 -9.57 6.71
N CYS A 11 2.17 -9.84 7.15
CA CYS A 11 0.95 -9.38 6.48
C CYS A 11 0.86 -7.85 6.46
N ASP A 12 1.15 -7.19 7.58
CA ASP A 12 1.15 -5.74 7.68
C ASP A 12 2.22 -5.12 6.78
N MET A 13 3.43 -5.68 6.80
CA MET A 13 4.52 -5.22 5.94
C MET A 13 4.23 -5.41 4.45
N MET A 14 3.57 -6.50 4.06
CA MET A 14 3.12 -6.71 2.68
C MET A 14 2.13 -5.64 2.26
N LYS A 15 1.16 -5.31 3.11
CA LYS A 15 0.17 -4.26 2.85
C LYS A 15 0.86 -2.90 2.70
N ILE A 16 1.74 -2.53 3.62
CA ILE A 16 2.48 -1.25 3.59
C ILE A 16 3.32 -1.15 2.31
N ALA A 17 4.09 -2.18 1.98
CA ALA A 17 4.92 -2.18 0.79
C ALA A 17 4.11 -2.07 -0.52
N ASN A 18 2.96 -2.74 -0.59
CA ASN A 18 2.06 -2.62 -1.73
C ASN A 18 1.46 -1.23 -1.86
N ASP A 19 1.04 -0.60 -0.76
CA ASP A 19 0.52 0.77 -0.79
C ASP A 19 1.60 1.75 -1.27
N VAL A 20 2.82 1.66 -0.73
CA VAL A 20 3.94 2.51 -1.14
C VAL A 20 4.23 2.37 -2.63
N ARG A 21 4.31 1.15 -3.15
CA ARG A 21 4.59 0.95 -4.59
C ARG A 21 3.47 1.45 -5.49
N TRP A 22 2.21 1.33 -5.08
CA TRP A 22 1.08 1.86 -5.83
C TRP A 22 1.05 3.38 -5.82
N LEU A 23 1.22 4.00 -4.65
CA LEU A 23 1.24 5.45 -4.51
C LEU A 23 2.42 6.09 -5.25
N ALA A 24 3.55 5.39 -5.36
CA ALA A 24 4.73 5.84 -6.10
C ALA A 24 4.69 5.49 -7.60
N SER A 25 3.64 4.82 -8.08
CA SER A 25 3.56 4.39 -9.49
C SER A 25 3.48 5.58 -10.44
N GLY A 26 4.21 5.49 -11.56
CA GLY A 26 4.23 6.54 -12.56
C GLY A 26 5.57 6.56 -13.31
N PRO A 27 6.14 7.73 -13.61
CA PRO A 27 5.84 9.09 -13.09
C PRO A 27 4.62 9.81 -13.71
N ARG A 28 4.26 9.53 -14.96
CA ARG A 28 3.16 10.24 -15.63
C ARG A 28 1.86 9.45 -15.69
N ASN A 29 1.97 8.14 -15.86
CA ASN A 29 0.83 7.23 -16.04
C ASN A 29 0.71 6.27 -14.85
N GLY A 30 0.34 6.81 -13.71
CA GLY A 30 0.16 6.09 -12.45
C GLY A 30 -0.40 7.01 -11.38
N LEU A 31 -0.47 6.56 -10.13
CA LEU A 31 -0.97 7.39 -9.03
C LEU A 31 -0.01 8.56 -8.77
N GLY A 32 1.28 8.28 -8.58
CA GLY A 32 2.31 9.29 -8.48
C GLY A 32 2.09 10.30 -7.35
N GLU A 33 1.44 9.90 -6.27
CA GLU A 33 1.14 10.78 -5.13
C GLU A 33 2.32 10.92 -4.17
N ILE A 34 3.23 9.95 -4.19
CA ILE A 34 4.51 10.00 -3.47
C ILE A 34 5.65 9.69 -4.42
N THR A 35 6.87 10.06 -4.01
CA THR A 35 8.12 9.62 -4.61
C THR A 35 8.91 8.77 -3.61
N ILE A 36 9.67 7.82 -4.12
CA ILE A 36 10.56 6.96 -3.33
C ILE A 36 11.97 7.05 -3.88
N PRO A 37 13.01 6.76 -3.07
CA PRO A 37 14.39 6.75 -3.53
C PRO A 37 14.63 5.79 -4.69
N GLU A 38 15.43 6.24 -5.64
CA GLU A 38 15.96 5.40 -6.72
C GLU A 38 17.22 4.69 -6.23
N ASN A 39 17.12 3.39 -5.98
CA ASN A 39 18.26 2.63 -5.45
C ASN A 39 19.12 2.00 -6.53
N GLU A 40 18.52 1.75 -7.73
CA GLU A 40 19.19 1.02 -8.81
C GLU A 40 18.50 1.28 -10.16
N PRO A 41 19.21 1.07 -11.29
CA PRO A 41 18.60 1.10 -12.60
C PRO A 41 17.48 0.07 -12.73
N GLY A 42 16.28 0.48 -13.16
CA GLY A 42 15.10 -0.37 -13.21
C GLY A 42 15.04 -1.32 -14.40
N SER A 43 15.84 -1.09 -15.46
CA SER A 43 15.81 -1.90 -16.69
C SER A 43 16.99 -1.61 -17.58
N SER A 44 17.51 -2.65 -18.27
CA SER A 44 18.52 -2.49 -19.31
C SER A 44 17.96 -2.02 -20.66
N ILE A 45 16.65 -2.13 -20.88
CA ILE A 45 15.99 -1.82 -22.15
C ILE A 45 15.09 -0.59 -22.10
N MET A 46 14.77 -0.10 -20.92
CA MET A 46 13.95 1.11 -20.71
C MET A 46 14.72 2.15 -19.90
N PRO A 47 15.43 3.08 -20.58
CA PRO A 47 16.17 4.13 -19.88
C PRO A 47 15.26 4.97 -18.98
N GLY A 48 15.71 5.25 -17.75
CA GLY A 48 14.96 6.03 -16.77
C GLY A 48 13.83 5.29 -16.06
N LYS A 49 13.67 3.98 -16.29
CA LYS A 49 12.74 3.17 -15.49
C LYS A 49 13.31 2.97 -14.08
N VAL A 50 12.47 3.18 -13.07
CA VAL A 50 12.75 2.91 -11.67
C VAL A 50 11.81 1.81 -11.18
N ASN A 51 12.37 0.76 -10.57
CA ASN A 51 11.58 -0.29 -9.94
C ASN A 51 11.49 -0.02 -8.43
N PRO A 52 10.34 -0.32 -7.79
CA PRO A 52 10.18 -0.22 -6.34
C PRO A 52 10.77 -1.46 -5.64
N THR A 53 12.07 -1.73 -5.85
CA THR A 53 12.74 -2.98 -5.45
C THR A 53 12.69 -3.26 -3.97
N GLN A 54 12.71 -2.23 -3.13
CA GLN A 54 12.56 -2.39 -1.68
C GLN A 54 11.16 -2.88 -1.31
N CYS A 55 10.12 -2.37 -1.97
CA CYS A 55 8.76 -2.87 -1.78
C CYS A 55 8.60 -4.32 -2.28
N GLU A 56 9.21 -4.63 -3.43
CA GLU A 56 9.17 -5.99 -4.00
C GLU A 56 9.87 -7.00 -3.08
N GLN A 57 11.02 -6.63 -2.53
CA GLN A 57 11.76 -7.45 -1.58
C GLN A 57 10.93 -7.73 -0.32
N VAL A 58 10.28 -6.71 0.27
CA VAL A 58 9.41 -6.88 1.45
C VAL A 58 8.26 -7.84 1.15
N THR A 59 7.62 -7.74 -0.01
CA THR A 59 6.50 -8.63 -0.36
C THR A 59 6.96 -10.08 -0.56
N MET A 60 8.14 -10.30 -1.15
CA MET A 60 8.72 -11.65 -1.29
C MET A 60 9.05 -12.26 0.08
N VAL A 61 9.66 -11.49 0.98
CA VAL A 61 9.95 -11.93 2.35
C VAL A 61 8.67 -12.27 3.11
N ALA A 62 7.62 -11.44 2.97
CA ALA A 62 6.33 -11.71 3.62
C ALA A 62 5.74 -13.06 3.17
N VAL A 63 5.79 -13.38 1.87
CA VAL A 63 5.34 -14.68 1.35
C VAL A 63 6.12 -15.83 1.99
N GLN A 64 7.45 -15.71 2.09
CA GLN A 64 8.28 -16.75 2.71
C GLN A 64 7.96 -16.95 4.18
N VAL A 65 7.74 -15.88 4.93
CA VAL A 65 7.38 -15.96 6.37
C VAL A 65 6.01 -16.62 6.55
N MET A 66 5.04 -16.31 5.69
CA MET A 66 3.72 -16.97 5.71
C MET A 66 3.83 -18.47 5.42
N ALA A 67 4.68 -18.87 4.47
CA ALA A 67 4.95 -20.27 4.17
C ALA A 67 5.63 -20.99 5.35
N ASN A 68 6.59 -20.34 5.99
CA ASN A 68 7.26 -20.85 7.20
C ASN A 68 6.28 -21.05 8.35
N ASP A 69 5.25 -20.21 8.48
CA ASP A 69 4.21 -20.37 9.51
C ASP A 69 3.42 -21.66 9.33
N VAL A 70 3.15 -22.06 8.10
CA VAL A 70 2.52 -23.34 7.80
C VAL A 70 3.42 -24.49 8.25
N ALA A 71 4.71 -24.43 7.91
CA ALA A 71 5.67 -25.45 8.32
C ALA A 71 5.77 -25.58 9.84
N VAL A 72 5.83 -24.46 10.57
CA VAL A 72 5.86 -24.41 12.04
C VAL A 72 4.56 -24.97 12.64
N SER A 73 3.41 -24.59 12.12
CA SER A 73 2.11 -25.01 12.61
C SER A 73 1.91 -26.52 12.42
N MET A 74 2.24 -27.03 11.23
CA MET A 74 2.16 -28.46 10.94
C MET A 74 3.11 -29.27 11.83
N SER A 75 4.36 -28.80 11.98
CA SER A 75 5.35 -29.45 12.84
C SER A 75 4.93 -29.46 14.31
N ALA A 76 4.34 -28.37 14.79
CA ALA A 76 3.84 -28.28 16.18
C ALA A 76 2.71 -29.25 16.47
N SER A 77 1.93 -29.65 15.46
CA SER A 77 0.83 -30.61 15.59
C SER A 77 1.27 -32.08 15.66
N GLN A 78 2.55 -32.38 15.45
CA GLN A 78 3.07 -33.74 15.27
C GLN A 78 3.65 -34.37 16.53
N GLY A 79 3.38 -33.90 17.70
CA GLY A 79 3.85 -34.53 18.93
C GLY A 79 3.21 -35.93 19.18
N ASN A 80 3.96 -36.86 19.76
CA ASN A 80 3.48 -38.13 20.22
C ASN A 80 3.75 -38.24 21.73
N PHE A 81 2.71 -38.24 22.52
CA PHE A 81 2.78 -38.15 23.97
C PHE A 81 3.62 -36.93 24.40
N GLU A 82 4.71 -37.10 25.11
CA GLU A 82 5.56 -36.04 25.66
C GLU A 82 6.74 -35.68 24.78
N LEU A 83 6.80 -36.17 23.50
CA LEU A 83 7.90 -35.92 22.57
C LEU A 83 7.42 -35.39 21.23
N ASN A 84 8.03 -34.34 20.76
CA ASN A 84 7.89 -33.83 19.43
C ASN A 84 9.25 -33.83 18.72
N VAL A 85 9.43 -34.68 17.70
CA VAL A 85 10.68 -34.82 16.95
C VAL A 85 10.83 -33.78 15.83
N PHE A 86 9.80 -32.93 15.58
CA PHE A 86 9.83 -31.90 14.55
C PHE A 86 10.43 -30.57 15.03
N MET A 87 11.00 -30.51 16.23
CA MET A 87 11.64 -29.31 16.79
C MET A 87 12.71 -28.67 15.86
N PRO A 88 13.56 -29.44 15.14
CA PRO A 88 14.49 -28.85 14.19
C PRO A 88 13.82 -28.09 13.05
N VAL A 89 12.69 -28.58 12.54
CA VAL A 89 11.90 -27.86 11.51
C VAL A 89 11.29 -26.59 12.08
N CYS A 90 10.75 -26.65 13.29
CA CYS A 90 10.19 -25.50 13.96
C CYS A 90 11.22 -24.38 14.14
N ILE A 91 12.40 -24.71 14.72
CA ILE A 91 13.41 -23.69 15.00
C ILE A 91 14.06 -23.14 13.74
N TYR A 92 14.30 -23.99 12.72
CA TYR A 92 14.84 -23.53 11.45
C TYR A 92 13.96 -22.47 10.78
N ASN A 93 12.65 -22.77 10.62
CA ASN A 93 11.71 -21.84 9.99
C ASN A 93 11.48 -20.61 10.85
N PHE A 94 11.47 -20.73 12.18
CA PHE A 94 11.35 -19.60 13.09
C PHE A 94 12.54 -18.62 12.94
N LEU A 95 13.76 -19.13 13.00
CA LEU A 95 14.96 -18.30 12.90
C LEU A 95 15.12 -17.68 11.50
N GLN A 96 14.77 -18.44 10.44
CA GLN A 96 14.77 -17.90 9.09
C GLN A 96 13.79 -16.74 8.98
N SER A 97 12.56 -16.89 9.47
CA SER A 97 11.55 -15.83 9.45
C SER A 97 11.98 -14.59 10.22
N ALA A 98 12.57 -14.78 11.42
CA ALA A 98 13.06 -13.67 12.22
C ALA A 98 14.16 -12.88 11.50
N ARG A 99 15.14 -13.57 10.89
CA ARG A 99 16.22 -12.92 10.13
C ARG A 99 15.69 -12.19 8.90
N LEU A 100 14.87 -12.86 8.09
CA LEU A 100 14.32 -12.27 6.88
C LEU A 100 13.50 -11.02 7.17
N LEU A 101 12.64 -11.05 8.20
CA LEU A 101 11.86 -9.87 8.60
C LEU A 101 12.77 -8.74 9.10
N SER A 102 13.73 -9.07 9.98
CA SER A 102 14.64 -8.06 10.52
C SER A 102 15.42 -7.35 9.42
N ASP A 103 16.07 -8.12 8.54
CA ASP A 103 16.90 -7.58 7.47
C ASP A 103 16.07 -6.81 6.43
N SER A 104 14.89 -7.34 6.12
CA SER A 104 13.96 -6.75 5.16
C SER A 104 13.40 -5.40 5.64
N ILE A 105 12.95 -5.33 6.89
CA ILE A 105 12.40 -4.11 7.48
C ILE A 105 13.47 -3.03 7.60
N ASP A 106 14.67 -3.40 8.03
CA ASP A 106 15.78 -2.47 8.14
C ASP A 106 16.21 -1.92 6.77
N SER A 107 16.32 -2.80 5.75
CA SER A 107 16.60 -2.38 4.38
C SER A 107 15.51 -1.47 3.81
N PHE A 108 14.25 -1.85 3.97
CA PHE A 108 13.11 -1.03 3.54
C PHE A 108 13.09 0.34 4.22
N ASN A 109 13.35 0.39 5.52
CA ASN A 109 13.41 1.65 6.25
C ASN A 109 14.50 2.56 5.69
N ARG A 110 15.74 2.07 5.60
CA ARG A 110 16.88 2.89 5.17
C ARG A 110 16.82 3.31 3.71
N ASN A 111 16.37 2.42 2.83
CA ASN A 111 16.48 2.61 1.39
C ASN A 111 15.16 3.03 0.73
N CYS A 112 14.05 3.07 1.48
CA CYS A 112 12.75 3.47 0.95
C CYS A 112 12.02 4.41 1.90
N ALA A 113 11.64 3.95 3.10
CA ALA A 113 10.68 4.64 3.94
C ALA A 113 11.12 6.04 4.36
N VAL A 114 12.40 6.21 4.79
CA VAL A 114 12.94 7.51 5.21
C VAL A 114 13.07 8.52 4.07
N GLY A 115 13.06 8.07 2.83
CA GLY A 115 13.16 8.92 1.63
C GLY A 115 11.83 9.11 0.89
N ILE A 116 10.71 8.69 1.47
CA ILE A 116 9.40 8.97 0.89
C ILE A 116 9.10 10.47 0.99
N ASP A 117 8.74 11.08 -0.15
CA ASP A 117 8.29 12.46 -0.21
C ASP A 117 6.93 12.58 -0.90
N ALA A 118 6.17 13.60 -0.52
CA ALA A 118 4.82 13.83 -1.02
C ALA A 118 4.85 14.63 -2.33
N ASN A 119 4.27 14.12 -3.39
CA ASN A 119 4.00 14.89 -4.60
C ASN A 119 2.78 15.80 -4.38
N ARG A 120 3.01 16.93 -3.71
CA ARG A 120 1.95 17.86 -3.30
C ARG A 120 1.11 18.37 -4.47
N GLN A 121 1.73 18.59 -5.64
CA GLN A 121 1.03 19.05 -6.82
C GLN A 121 0.03 18.00 -7.31
N LYS A 122 0.46 16.74 -7.39
CA LYS A 122 -0.40 15.62 -7.81
C LYS A 122 -1.53 15.39 -6.80
N MET A 123 -1.21 15.39 -5.50
CA MET A 123 -2.20 15.25 -4.43
C MET A 123 -3.23 16.36 -4.47
N HIS A 124 -2.80 17.62 -4.63
CA HIS A 124 -3.70 18.76 -4.74
C HIS A 124 -4.63 18.62 -5.96
N HIS A 125 -4.07 18.25 -7.12
CA HIS A 125 -4.87 18.01 -8.32
C HIS A 125 -5.90 16.90 -8.11
N SER A 126 -5.48 15.75 -7.57
CA SER A 126 -6.37 14.60 -7.30
C SER A 126 -7.48 14.98 -6.31
N LEU A 127 -7.12 15.70 -5.23
CA LEU A 127 -8.09 16.16 -4.24
C LEU A 127 -9.16 17.05 -4.88
N HIS A 128 -8.77 18.08 -5.65
CA HIS A 128 -9.71 19.04 -6.23
C HIS A 128 -10.59 18.44 -7.33
N ASN A 129 -10.16 17.34 -7.95
CA ASN A 129 -10.97 16.59 -8.91
C ASN A 129 -11.80 15.48 -8.26
N SER A 130 -11.66 15.26 -6.96
CA SER A 130 -12.43 14.23 -6.25
C SER A 130 -13.87 14.64 -6.08
N LEU A 131 -14.79 13.79 -6.54
CA LEU A 131 -16.22 13.97 -6.32
C LEU A 131 -16.62 13.80 -4.85
N MET A 132 -15.76 13.22 -4.01
CA MET A 132 -15.99 13.06 -2.57
C MET A 132 -16.14 14.42 -1.85
N LEU A 133 -15.53 15.48 -2.39
CA LEU A 133 -15.67 16.84 -1.85
C LEU A 133 -17.12 17.35 -1.84
N VAL A 134 -18.00 16.75 -2.63
CA VAL A 134 -19.44 17.08 -2.61
C VAL A 134 -20.07 16.89 -1.23
N THR A 135 -19.50 16.01 -0.40
CA THR A 135 -19.98 15.80 0.98
C THR A 135 -19.94 17.09 1.81
N ALA A 136 -18.94 17.93 1.60
CA ALA A 136 -18.83 19.22 2.27
C ALA A 136 -19.94 20.22 1.87
N LEU A 137 -20.59 20.03 0.73
CA LEU A 137 -21.69 20.85 0.26
C LEU A 137 -23.05 20.44 0.86
N SER A 138 -23.18 19.19 1.30
CA SER A 138 -24.46 18.65 1.81
C SER A 138 -25.12 19.47 2.90
N PRO A 139 -24.40 20.07 3.89
CA PRO A 139 -25.00 20.94 4.89
C PRO A 139 -25.61 22.23 4.33
N TYR A 140 -25.16 22.68 3.17
CA TYR A 140 -25.55 23.96 2.55
C TYR A 140 -26.67 23.79 1.51
N ILE A 141 -26.60 22.76 0.69
CA ILE A 141 -27.51 22.56 -0.44
C ILE A 141 -28.43 21.33 -0.27
N GLY A 142 -28.23 20.56 0.79
CA GLY A 142 -28.96 19.31 1.05
C GLY A 142 -28.39 18.11 0.30
N TYR A 143 -28.66 16.92 0.81
CA TYR A 143 -28.11 15.65 0.28
C TYR A 143 -28.49 15.41 -1.19
N GLU A 144 -29.75 15.59 -1.55
CA GLU A 144 -30.24 15.32 -2.93
C GLU A 144 -29.57 16.24 -3.95
N ASN A 145 -29.43 17.52 -3.64
CA ASN A 145 -28.76 18.48 -4.52
C ASN A 145 -27.25 18.21 -4.60
N ALA A 146 -26.62 17.81 -3.49
CA ALA A 146 -25.23 17.36 -3.50
C ALA A 146 -25.04 16.12 -4.40
N ALA A 147 -25.92 15.14 -4.33
CA ALA A 147 -25.91 13.97 -5.19
C ALA A 147 -26.11 14.33 -6.67
N ARG A 148 -27.03 15.25 -6.99
CA ARG A 148 -27.21 15.77 -8.36
C ARG A 148 -25.96 16.46 -8.88
N THR A 149 -25.32 17.27 -8.03
CA THR A 149 -24.06 17.96 -8.37
C THR A 149 -22.96 16.96 -8.72
N ALA A 150 -22.76 15.93 -7.90
CA ALA A 150 -21.74 14.89 -8.18
C ALA A 150 -22.04 14.13 -9.47
N LYS A 151 -23.29 13.76 -9.72
CA LYS A 151 -23.70 13.08 -10.94
C LYS A 151 -23.45 13.93 -12.20
N LEU A 152 -23.80 15.22 -12.14
CA LEU A 152 -23.57 16.14 -13.27
C LEU A 152 -22.06 16.34 -13.50
N ALA A 153 -21.29 16.56 -12.42
CA ALA A 153 -19.84 16.74 -12.53
C ALA A 153 -19.17 15.52 -13.17
N PHE A 154 -19.61 14.31 -12.81
CA PHE A 154 -19.11 13.07 -13.41
C PHE A 154 -19.52 12.93 -14.88
N ALA A 155 -20.80 13.12 -15.20
CA ALA A 155 -21.33 12.91 -16.56
C ALA A 155 -20.74 13.88 -17.58
N GLU A 156 -20.50 15.13 -17.18
CA GLU A 156 -19.98 16.18 -18.06
C GLU A 156 -18.47 16.41 -17.92
N ASN A 157 -17.80 15.64 -17.03
CA ASN A 157 -16.38 15.78 -16.72
C ASN A 157 -15.97 17.21 -16.36
N ILE A 158 -16.77 17.85 -15.50
CA ILE A 158 -16.56 19.21 -15.00
C ILE A 158 -16.32 19.21 -13.48
N SER A 159 -15.82 20.32 -12.96
CA SER A 159 -15.60 20.44 -11.52
C SER A 159 -16.94 20.49 -10.75
N LEU A 160 -16.93 20.09 -9.48
CA LEU A 160 -18.08 20.22 -8.58
C LEU A 160 -18.56 21.68 -8.50
N LYS A 161 -17.64 22.64 -8.47
CA LYS A 161 -17.99 24.06 -8.49
C LYS A 161 -18.79 24.43 -9.75
N GLN A 162 -18.33 24.02 -10.93
CA GLN A 162 -19.02 24.29 -12.18
C GLN A 162 -20.40 23.62 -12.21
N ALA A 163 -20.48 22.38 -11.76
CA ALA A 163 -21.75 21.66 -11.67
C ALA A 163 -22.76 22.35 -10.72
N CYS A 164 -22.30 22.85 -9.56
CA CYS A 164 -23.15 23.62 -8.65
C CYS A 164 -23.70 24.91 -9.29
N ILE A 165 -22.85 25.63 -10.04
CA ILE A 165 -23.26 26.85 -10.76
C ILE A 165 -24.29 26.50 -11.83
N THR A 166 -24.01 25.46 -12.64
CA THR A 166 -24.93 24.99 -13.71
C THR A 166 -26.29 24.58 -13.16
N LEU A 167 -26.33 23.96 -11.98
CA LEU A 167 -27.57 23.57 -11.32
C LEU A 167 -28.24 24.72 -10.53
N GLY A 168 -27.62 25.89 -10.46
CA GLY A 168 -28.18 27.07 -9.77
C GLY A 168 -28.14 26.95 -8.24
N PHE A 169 -27.29 26.11 -7.66
CA PHE A 169 -27.20 25.95 -6.21
C PHE A 169 -26.24 26.96 -5.56
N ILE A 170 -25.33 27.53 -6.33
CA ILE A 170 -24.43 28.61 -5.91
C ILE A 170 -24.30 29.65 -7.05
N THR A 171 -24.00 30.86 -6.68
CA THR A 171 -23.65 31.93 -7.65
C THR A 171 -22.18 31.85 -8.00
N ALA A 172 -21.83 32.33 -9.20
CA ALA A 172 -20.46 32.31 -9.72
C ALA A 172 -19.46 33.12 -8.90
#